data_cbe661cf1987acef751fd7cb0758d063
#
_entry.id   cbe661cf1987acef751fd7cb0758d063
#
_cell.length_a   1.000
_cell.length_b   1.000
_cell.length_c   1.000
_cell.angle_alpha   90.00
_cell.angle_beta   90.00
_cell.angle_gamma   90.00
#
_symmetry.space_group_name_H-M   'P 1'
#
loop_
_entity.id
_entity.type
_entity.pdbx_description
1 polymer ?
#
loop_
_entity_poly.entity_id
_entity_poly.type
_entity_poly.pdbx_seq_one_letter_code
_entity_poly.pdbx_strand_id
1 'polypeptide(L)'
;MAAAIDSSTTPLSQQYDTPLGLGHSTMQALKDRIKLHYDLASDYYLSLWGEHIHHGYWENDSQTKEEAQVNLIQLLLRISKVGENSTVLDVGCGIGGTSRYLASTLGCTVTGITISTKQVEIANRLTKAEAAKDQEKNEVEPDADGFVKLGRGKVRFIELDAEKMGDFFAGLGGSFDAVWISEALSHFPNKALFFENTFKVLRPGGKLALADWFKAENLSETDFNNDIKPIEDGMLLPPMCTQQGYVDLAKQGGLSLLDGPKDISKDVARTWDITWSLIQNPSLWAFAFSQGRDGIAFLQSFRAMRRGYANGTFQYAVISFEKPGGN
;
A
#
# COMPACT_ATOMS: atom_id res chain seq x y z
N MET A 1 -16.49 1.75 -26.40
CA MET A 1 -15.20 2.39 -26.09
C MET A 1 -15.50 3.54 -25.13
N ALA A 2 -15.38 3.32 -23.83
CA ALA A 2 -15.37 4.41 -22.88
C ALA A 2 -14.02 5.12 -23.05
N ALA A 3 -14.03 6.41 -23.37
CA ALA A 3 -12.82 7.21 -23.44
C ALA A 3 -12.13 7.13 -22.06
N ALA A 4 -10.84 6.80 -22.05
CA ALA A 4 -10.05 6.90 -20.83
C ALA A 4 -10.14 8.34 -20.33
N ILE A 5 -10.76 8.53 -19.18
CA ILE A 5 -10.84 9.85 -18.54
C ILE A 5 -9.40 10.17 -18.17
N ASP A 6 -8.85 11.24 -18.75
CA ASP A 6 -7.53 11.76 -18.35
C ASP A 6 -7.61 12.17 -16.88
N SER A 7 -7.10 11.29 -16.00
CA SER A 7 -7.16 11.48 -14.55
C SER A 7 -6.38 12.71 -14.09
N SER A 8 -5.44 13.22 -14.93
CA SER A 8 -4.62 14.37 -14.59
C SER A 8 -5.41 15.70 -14.56
N THR A 9 -6.49 15.80 -15.32
CA THR A 9 -7.29 17.04 -15.46
C THR A 9 -8.68 16.95 -14.83
N THR A 10 -9.08 15.79 -14.29
CA THR A 10 -10.41 15.60 -13.70
C THR A 10 -10.59 16.46 -12.45
N PRO A 11 -11.56 17.38 -12.41
CA PRO A 11 -11.83 18.18 -11.22
C PRO A 11 -12.30 17.32 -10.05
N LEU A 12 -11.65 17.44 -8.91
CA LEU A 12 -12.03 16.75 -7.66
C LEU A 12 -12.98 17.57 -6.79
N SER A 13 -13.29 18.82 -7.16
CA SER A 13 -14.06 19.75 -6.36
C SER A 13 -15.45 19.27 -5.91
N GLN A 14 -16.02 18.30 -6.63
CA GLN A 14 -17.29 17.66 -6.24
C GLN A 14 -17.11 16.40 -5.38
N GLN A 15 -15.89 15.85 -5.33
CA GLN A 15 -15.59 14.60 -4.63
C GLN A 15 -14.79 14.84 -3.34
N TYR A 16 -14.11 15.99 -3.25
CA TYR A 16 -13.19 16.35 -2.18
C TYR A 16 -13.48 17.74 -1.63
N ASP A 17 -14.63 17.91 -1.02
CA ASP A 17 -14.92 19.10 -0.20
C ASP A 17 -14.70 18.74 1.27
N THR A 18 -13.58 19.19 1.83
CA THR A 18 -13.20 18.83 3.18
C THR A 18 -13.60 19.90 4.18
N PRO A 19 -13.97 19.53 5.43
CA PRO A 19 -14.35 20.49 6.46
C PRO A 19 -13.26 21.53 6.77
N LEU A 20 -12.01 21.18 6.48
CA LEU A 20 -10.84 22.07 6.68
C LEU A 20 -10.41 22.80 5.40
N GLY A 21 -11.15 22.67 4.32
CA GLY A 21 -10.82 23.28 3.03
C GLY A 21 -9.54 22.73 2.39
N LEU A 22 -9.25 21.45 2.63
CA LEU A 22 -8.09 20.73 2.06
C LEU A 22 -8.40 20.15 0.68
N GLY A 23 -9.35 20.70 -0.07
CA GLY A 23 -9.73 20.25 -1.40
C GLY A 23 -8.55 20.25 -2.38
N HIS A 24 -8.61 19.32 -3.32
CA HIS A 24 -7.65 19.23 -4.43
C HIS A 24 -8.33 19.70 -5.70
N SER A 25 -7.61 20.47 -6.53
CA SER A 25 -8.16 20.97 -7.78
C SER A 25 -8.22 19.87 -8.86
N THR A 26 -7.28 18.92 -8.82
CA THR A 26 -7.17 17.82 -9.81
C THR A 26 -6.60 16.56 -9.16
N MET A 27 -6.75 15.40 -9.82
CA MET A 27 -6.09 14.15 -9.44
C MET A 27 -4.57 14.28 -9.42
N GLN A 28 -3.99 15.06 -10.31
CA GLN A 28 -2.55 15.30 -10.31
C GLN A 28 -2.11 16.06 -9.05
N ALA A 29 -2.85 17.09 -8.65
CA ALA A 29 -2.55 17.84 -7.43
C ALA A 29 -2.62 16.95 -6.17
N LEU A 30 -3.54 15.97 -6.13
CA LEU A 30 -3.60 14.98 -5.06
C LEU A 30 -2.36 14.08 -5.07
N LYS A 31 -1.95 13.55 -6.23
CA LYS A 31 -0.74 12.72 -6.37
C LYS A 31 0.53 13.46 -5.95
N ASP A 32 0.66 14.72 -6.35
CA ASP A 32 1.82 15.56 -6.00
C ASP A 32 1.90 15.75 -4.47
N ARG A 33 0.77 15.93 -3.79
CA ARG A 33 0.72 16.03 -2.33
C ARG A 33 1.02 14.70 -1.64
N ILE A 34 0.52 13.58 -2.16
CA ILE A 34 0.86 12.24 -1.66
C ILE A 34 2.36 11.99 -1.79
N LYS A 35 2.95 12.29 -2.96
CA LYS A 35 4.41 12.19 -3.18
C LYS A 35 5.18 13.02 -2.16
N LEU A 36 4.82 14.30 -2.01
CA LEU A 36 5.47 15.21 -1.07
C LEU A 36 5.35 14.72 0.37
N HIS A 37 4.17 14.21 0.77
CA HIS A 37 3.97 13.65 2.10
C HIS A 37 4.96 12.50 2.38
N TYR A 38 5.08 11.54 1.47
CA TYR A 38 5.98 10.42 1.64
C TYR A 38 7.46 10.82 1.53
N ASP A 39 7.81 11.78 0.68
CA ASP A 39 9.18 12.30 0.61
C ASP A 39 9.61 12.97 1.92
N LEU A 40 8.71 13.64 2.64
CA LEU A 40 8.99 14.27 3.92
C LEU A 40 8.90 13.33 5.12
N ALA A 41 7.97 12.38 5.10
CA ALA A 41 7.64 11.58 6.28
C ALA A 41 8.37 10.22 6.33
N SER A 42 8.99 9.75 5.24
CA SER A 42 9.51 8.38 5.18
C SER A 42 10.65 8.08 6.16
N ASP A 43 11.57 9.02 6.42
CA ASP A 43 12.60 8.83 7.46
C ASP A 43 11.98 8.74 8.86
N TYR A 44 10.90 9.49 9.09
CA TYR A 44 10.16 9.47 10.34
C TYR A 44 9.40 8.15 10.51
N TYR A 45 8.72 7.68 9.46
CA TYR A 45 8.06 6.37 9.47
C TYR A 45 9.05 5.24 9.74
N LEU A 46 10.23 5.24 9.11
CA LEU A 46 11.26 4.25 9.38
C LEU A 46 11.67 4.24 10.86
N SER A 47 11.85 5.41 11.46
CA SER A 47 12.25 5.52 12.87
C SER A 47 11.19 5.03 13.85
N LEU A 48 9.90 5.18 13.53
CA LEU A 48 8.79 4.84 14.41
C LEU A 48 8.23 3.44 14.15
N TRP A 49 8.09 3.06 12.86
CA TRP A 49 7.48 1.80 12.46
C TRP A 49 8.48 0.69 12.20
N GLY A 50 9.73 1.00 11.93
CA GLY A 50 10.74 0.04 11.52
C GLY A 50 10.66 -0.26 10.02
N GLU A 51 11.04 -1.48 9.62
CA GLU A 51 11.24 -1.84 8.22
C GLU A 51 9.96 -2.07 7.44
N HIS A 52 8.85 -2.36 8.12
CA HIS A 52 7.54 -2.58 7.51
C HIS A 52 6.59 -1.43 7.87
N ILE A 53 6.20 -0.63 6.87
CA ILE A 53 5.26 0.49 7.06
C ILE A 53 3.85 0.00 6.70
N HIS A 54 3.36 -1.01 7.40
CA HIS A 54 1.99 -1.52 7.28
C HIS A 54 1.51 -2.07 8.62
N HIS A 55 0.21 -2.35 8.72
CA HIS A 55 -0.40 -2.94 9.92
C HIS A 55 0.25 -4.26 10.31
N GLY A 56 0.16 -4.58 11.60
CA GLY A 56 0.41 -5.91 12.10
C GLY A 56 -0.87 -6.76 12.12
N TYR A 57 -0.75 -8.06 11.88
CA TYR A 57 -1.79 -9.05 12.11
C TYR A 57 -1.43 -9.83 13.37
N TRP A 58 -2.11 -9.51 14.48
CA TRP A 58 -1.86 -10.15 15.78
C TRP A 58 -2.66 -11.45 15.91
N GLU A 59 -1.96 -12.56 16.01
CA GLU A 59 -2.55 -13.88 16.30
C GLU A 59 -2.73 -14.09 17.82
N ASN A 60 -1.94 -13.35 18.64
CA ASN A 60 -2.06 -13.32 20.09
C ASN A 60 -1.41 -12.07 20.69
N ASP A 61 -1.71 -11.80 21.97
CA ASP A 61 -1.29 -10.58 22.66
C ASP A 61 0.22 -10.51 23.01
N SER A 62 0.95 -11.63 22.97
CA SER A 62 2.37 -11.69 23.32
C SER A 62 3.29 -11.26 22.17
N GLN A 63 2.77 -11.16 20.96
CA GLN A 63 3.55 -10.84 19.79
C GLN A 63 4.04 -9.38 19.78
N THR A 64 5.23 -9.19 19.26
CA THR A 64 5.79 -7.87 18.96
C THR A 64 5.12 -7.27 17.71
N LYS A 65 5.34 -5.98 17.49
CA LYS A 65 4.88 -5.29 16.29
C LYS A 65 5.49 -5.92 15.03
N GLU A 66 6.78 -6.21 15.07
CA GLU A 66 7.54 -6.79 13.96
C GLU A 66 7.02 -8.19 13.61
N GLU A 67 6.77 -9.05 14.60
CA GLU A 67 6.17 -10.36 14.39
C GLU A 67 4.78 -10.25 13.78
N ALA A 68 3.95 -9.34 14.27
CA ALA A 68 2.62 -9.12 13.72
C ALA A 68 2.65 -8.59 12.27
N GLN A 69 3.62 -7.73 11.93
CA GLN A 69 3.82 -7.27 10.55
C GLN A 69 4.21 -8.44 9.63
N VAL A 70 5.11 -9.31 10.06
CA VAL A 70 5.45 -10.53 9.30
C VAL A 70 4.24 -11.46 9.17
N ASN A 71 3.42 -11.60 10.21
CA ASN A 71 2.18 -12.40 10.15
C ASN A 71 1.21 -11.90 9.07
N LEU A 72 1.09 -10.59 8.87
CA LEU A 72 0.27 -10.04 7.78
C LEU A 72 0.80 -10.47 6.39
N ILE A 73 2.12 -10.43 6.19
CA ILE A 73 2.73 -10.92 4.96
C ILE A 73 2.42 -12.42 4.78
N GLN A 74 2.59 -13.21 5.82
CA GLN A 74 2.32 -14.65 5.78
C GLN A 74 0.83 -14.97 5.54
N LEU A 75 -0.09 -14.16 6.11
CA LEU A 75 -1.52 -14.28 5.82
C LEU A 75 -1.81 -14.04 4.34
N LEU A 76 -1.24 -12.98 3.77
CA LEU A 76 -1.38 -12.67 2.34
C LEU A 76 -0.80 -13.78 1.45
N LEU A 77 0.35 -14.35 1.81
CA LEU A 77 0.94 -15.50 1.10
C LEU A 77 0.00 -16.72 1.12
N ARG A 78 -0.62 -17.00 2.29
CA ARG A 78 -1.55 -18.13 2.42
C ARG A 78 -2.78 -17.99 1.52
N ILE A 79 -3.41 -16.81 1.49
CA ILE A 79 -4.64 -16.61 0.72
C ILE A 79 -4.37 -16.43 -0.78
N SER A 80 -3.24 -15.82 -1.15
CA SER A 80 -2.89 -15.56 -2.56
C SER A 80 -2.21 -16.75 -3.23
N LYS A 81 -1.66 -17.67 -2.44
CA LYS A 81 -0.90 -18.83 -2.93
C LYS A 81 0.31 -18.42 -3.78
N VAL A 82 0.91 -17.27 -3.50
CA VAL A 82 2.18 -16.86 -4.11
C VAL A 82 3.27 -17.83 -3.63
N GLY A 83 3.94 -18.46 -4.59
CA GLY A 83 4.91 -19.50 -4.33
C GLY A 83 6.35 -19.00 -4.18
N GLU A 84 7.23 -19.90 -3.76
CA GLU A 84 8.68 -19.65 -3.78
C GLU A 84 9.20 -19.38 -5.20
N ASN A 85 10.27 -18.61 -5.29
CA ASN A 85 10.95 -18.23 -6.54
C ASN A 85 10.07 -17.47 -7.56
N SER A 86 8.93 -16.92 -7.11
CA SER A 86 8.03 -16.13 -7.96
C SER A 86 8.67 -14.82 -8.40
N THR A 87 8.32 -14.36 -9.60
CA THR A 87 8.58 -12.99 -10.04
C THR A 87 7.44 -12.10 -9.57
N VAL A 88 7.73 -11.16 -8.67
CA VAL A 88 6.73 -10.34 -7.97
C VAL A 88 6.90 -8.86 -8.32
N LEU A 89 5.79 -8.19 -8.65
CA LEU A 89 5.69 -6.74 -8.70
C LEU A 89 5.04 -6.24 -7.41
N ASP A 90 5.81 -5.57 -6.54
CA ASP A 90 5.34 -4.99 -5.28
C ASP A 90 4.96 -3.52 -5.51
N VAL A 91 3.65 -3.24 -5.56
CA VAL A 91 3.09 -1.94 -5.93
C VAL A 91 2.83 -1.10 -4.69
N GLY A 92 3.43 0.09 -4.64
CA GLY A 92 3.43 0.90 -3.44
C GLY A 92 4.33 0.29 -2.37
N CYS A 93 5.50 -0.20 -2.75
CA CYS A 93 6.42 -0.96 -1.90
C CYS A 93 6.98 -0.20 -0.69
N GLY A 94 6.71 1.10 -0.58
CA GLY A 94 7.24 1.95 0.49
C GLY A 94 8.77 1.86 0.54
N ILE A 95 9.31 1.64 1.73
CA ILE A 95 10.76 1.46 1.96
C ILE A 95 11.24 0.02 1.74
N GLY A 96 10.43 -0.83 1.11
CA GLY A 96 10.81 -2.13 0.60
C GLY A 96 10.86 -3.28 1.61
N GLY A 97 10.27 -3.15 2.79
CA GLY A 97 10.31 -4.20 3.82
C GLY A 97 9.72 -5.52 3.34
N THR A 98 8.50 -5.50 2.78
CA THR A 98 7.85 -6.69 2.21
C THR A 98 8.63 -7.24 1.02
N SER A 99 9.10 -6.37 0.11
CA SER A 99 9.92 -6.79 -1.04
C SER A 99 11.17 -7.56 -0.60
N ARG A 100 11.90 -7.05 0.43
CA ARG A 100 13.08 -7.73 0.99
C ARG A 100 12.70 -9.07 1.63
N TYR A 101 11.61 -9.12 2.39
CA TYR A 101 11.14 -10.36 3.01
C TYR A 101 10.82 -11.44 1.96
N LEU A 102 10.10 -11.10 0.89
CA LEU A 102 9.77 -12.02 -0.20
C LEU A 102 11.05 -12.52 -0.92
N ALA A 103 12.01 -11.64 -1.15
CA ALA A 103 13.28 -12.03 -1.79
C ALA A 103 14.11 -12.92 -0.87
N SER A 104 14.38 -12.52 0.36
CA SER A 104 15.28 -13.24 1.27
C SER A 104 14.69 -14.58 1.72
N THR A 105 13.41 -14.62 2.04
CA THR A 105 12.76 -15.79 2.66
C THR A 105 12.24 -16.78 1.62
N LEU A 106 11.56 -16.30 0.55
CA LEU A 106 10.94 -17.14 -0.46
C LEU A 106 11.77 -17.31 -1.74
N GLY A 107 12.88 -16.60 -1.88
CA GLY A 107 13.69 -16.66 -3.11
C GLY A 107 13.08 -15.90 -4.28
N CYS A 108 12.11 -15.02 -4.05
CA CYS A 108 11.43 -14.28 -5.11
C CYS A 108 12.36 -13.30 -5.83
N THR A 109 12.08 -13.05 -7.11
CA THR A 109 12.63 -11.91 -7.86
C THR A 109 11.62 -10.78 -7.76
N VAL A 110 11.92 -9.75 -6.96
CA VAL A 110 10.97 -8.68 -6.64
C VAL A 110 11.35 -7.37 -7.31
N THR A 111 10.41 -6.77 -8.03
CA THR A 111 10.49 -5.37 -8.45
C THR A 111 9.50 -4.56 -7.61
N GLY A 112 10.01 -3.72 -6.72
CA GLY A 112 9.20 -2.78 -5.94
C GLY A 112 9.05 -1.45 -6.70
N ILE A 113 7.83 -0.92 -6.75
CA ILE A 113 7.56 0.40 -7.32
C ILE A 113 6.89 1.32 -6.29
N THR A 114 7.29 2.58 -6.27
CA THR A 114 6.69 3.63 -5.45
C THR A 114 6.80 4.98 -6.17
N ILE A 115 5.87 5.90 -5.87
CA ILE A 115 5.89 7.26 -6.43
C ILE A 115 6.94 8.16 -5.76
N SER A 116 7.46 7.79 -4.58
CA SER A 116 8.38 8.59 -3.79
C SER A 116 9.84 8.25 -4.11
N THR A 117 10.59 9.24 -4.61
CA THR A 117 12.05 9.15 -4.81
C THR A 117 12.75 8.80 -3.49
N LYS A 118 12.32 9.44 -2.39
CA LYS A 118 12.89 9.24 -1.06
C LYS A 118 12.72 7.80 -0.56
N GLN A 119 11.57 7.19 -0.82
CA GLN A 119 11.33 5.79 -0.47
C GLN A 119 12.25 4.86 -1.25
N VAL A 120 12.47 5.11 -2.55
CA VAL A 120 13.42 4.33 -3.36
C VAL A 120 14.85 4.43 -2.80
N GLU A 121 15.30 5.62 -2.41
CA GLU A 121 16.62 5.82 -1.79
C GLU A 121 16.76 5.02 -0.49
N ILE A 122 15.76 5.11 0.40
CA ILE A 122 15.75 4.37 1.68
C ILE A 122 15.72 2.87 1.42
N ALA A 123 14.85 2.39 0.53
CA ALA A 123 14.71 0.97 0.19
C ALA A 123 16.04 0.39 -0.34
N ASN A 124 16.70 1.09 -1.26
CA ASN A 124 18.01 0.69 -1.78
C ASN A 124 19.08 0.67 -0.69
N ARG A 125 19.14 1.69 0.16
CA ARG A 125 20.09 1.76 1.28
C ARG A 125 19.92 0.60 2.25
N LEU A 126 18.68 0.33 2.68
CA LEU A 126 18.37 -0.78 3.60
C LEU A 126 18.69 -2.13 2.97
N THR A 127 18.36 -2.32 1.69
CA THR A 127 18.64 -3.56 0.96
C THR A 127 20.13 -3.83 0.81
N LYS A 128 20.93 -2.82 0.45
CA LYS A 128 22.38 -2.96 0.36
C LYS A 128 23.00 -3.31 1.72
N ALA A 129 22.51 -2.67 2.81
CA ALA A 129 22.98 -2.94 4.15
C ALA A 129 22.64 -4.38 4.62
N GLU A 130 21.43 -4.87 4.32
CA GLU A 130 21.02 -6.23 4.63
C GLU A 130 21.80 -7.25 3.80
N ALA A 131 21.93 -7.02 2.49
CA ALA A 131 22.70 -7.89 1.60
C ALA A 131 24.18 -7.95 1.92
N ALA A 132 24.77 -6.84 2.40
CA ALA A 132 26.16 -6.81 2.85
C ALA A 132 26.38 -7.72 4.06
N LYS A 133 25.44 -7.72 5.01
CA LYS A 133 25.45 -8.63 6.18
C LYS A 133 25.26 -10.08 5.75
N ASP A 134 24.29 -10.35 4.90
CA ASP A 134 23.97 -11.70 4.41
C ASP A 134 25.12 -12.33 3.63
N GLN A 135 25.87 -11.54 2.85
CA GLN A 135 26.99 -11.97 2.02
C GLN A 135 28.36 -11.82 2.71
N GLU A 136 28.41 -11.37 3.96
CA GLU A 136 29.64 -11.08 4.71
C GLU A 136 30.59 -10.14 3.94
N LYS A 137 30.02 -9.12 3.25
CA LYS A 137 30.76 -8.13 2.46
C LYS A 137 30.66 -6.75 3.07
N ASN A 138 31.64 -5.90 2.79
CA ASN A 138 31.59 -4.50 3.19
C ASN A 138 30.61 -3.70 2.34
N GLU A 139 30.46 -4.06 1.06
CA GLU A 139 29.61 -3.37 0.09
C GLU A 139 29.05 -4.34 -0.94
N VAL A 140 27.82 -4.08 -1.39
CA VAL A 140 27.14 -4.89 -2.41
C VAL A 140 26.60 -3.97 -3.49
N GLU A 141 26.95 -4.27 -4.73
CA GLU A 141 26.46 -3.55 -5.91
C GLU A 141 25.32 -4.31 -6.61
N PRO A 142 24.36 -3.58 -7.21
CA PRO A 142 23.33 -4.18 -8.05
C PRO A 142 23.92 -4.86 -9.29
N ASP A 143 23.20 -5.87 -9.80
CA ASP A 143 23.49 -6.46 -11.12
C ASP A 143 23.17 -5.49 -12.27
N ALA A 144 23.41 -5.91 -13.53
CA ALA A 144 23.18 -5.10 -14.72
C ALA A 144 21.70 -4.66 -14.88
N ASP A 145 20.77 -5.40 -14.30
CA ASP A 145 19.33 -5.10 -14.32
C ASP A 145 18.87 -4.30 -13.10
N GLY A 146 19.81 -3.89 -12.25
CA GLY A 146 19.57 -3.11 -11.03
C GLY A 146 19.10 -3.92 -9.83
N PHE A 147 19.16 -5.26 -9.87
CA PHE A 147 18.80 -6.11 -8.74
C PHE A 147 19.96 -6.29 -7.76
N VAL A 148 19.65 -6.21 -6.48
CA VAL A 148 20.53 -6.63 -5.39
C VAL A 148 20.13 -8.05 -4.96
N LYS A 149 21.10 -8.98 -4.96
CA LYS A 149 20.90 -10.33 -4.43
C LYS A 149 20.71 -10.27 -2.92
N LEU A 150 19.66 -10.90 -2.42
CA LEU A 150 19.31 -10.95 -1.00
C LEU A 150 18.77 -12.34 -0.64
N GLY A 151 19.44 -13.04 0.27
CA GLY A 151 19.13 -14.42 0.60
C GLY A 151 19.11 -15.32 -0.63
N ARG A 152 17.99 -16.01 -0.86
CA ARG A 152 17.78 -16.89 -2.02
C ARG A 152 17.30 -16.15 -3.28
N GLY A 153 16.82 -14.91 -3.15
CA GLY A 153 16.23 -14.14 -4.23
C GLY A 153 17.00 -12.87 -4.56
N LYS A 154 16.29 -11.92 -5.18
CA LYS A 154 16.84 -10.61 -5.51
C LYS A 154 15.74 -9.55 -5.59
N VAL A 155 16.09 -8.29 -5.34
CA VAL A 155 15.15 -7.18 -5.29
C VAL A 155 15.73 -5.93 -5.94
N ARG A 156 14.88 -5.17 -6.60
CA ARG A 156 15.18 -3.80 -7.07
C ARG A 156 14.00 -2.88 -6.81
N PHE A 157 14.27 -1.56 -6.76
CA PHE A 157 13.25 -0.54 -6.55
C PHE A 157 13.29 0.51 -7.65
N ILE A 158 12.09 0.94 -8.11
CA ILE A 158 11.92 1.89 -9.21
C ILE A 158 10.93 2.98 -8.76
N GLU A 159 11.29 4.25 -8.99
CA GLU A 159 10.32 5.34 -8.89
C GLU A 159 9.36 5.25 -10.08
N LEU A 160 8.12 4.90 -9.82
CA LEU A 160 7.08 4.75 -10.84
C LEU A 160 5.70 5.00 -10.26
N ASP A 161 4.91 5.85 -10.94
CA ASP A 161 3.49 5.97 -10.70
C ASP A 161 2.80 4.65 -11.12
N ALA A 162 2.13 3.99 -10.19
CA ALA A 162 1.47 2.71 -10.44
C ALA A 162 0.40 2.76 -11.53
N GLU A 163 -0.21 3.92 -11.79
CA GLU A 163 -1.14 4.08 -12.92
C GLU A 163 -0.45 3.93 -14.29
N LYS A 164 0.87 4.09 -14.34
CA LYS A 164 1.69 3.90 -15.56
C LYS A 164 2.31 2.51 -15.68
N MET A 165 2.13 1.63 -14.67
CA MET A 165 2.82 0.35 -14.63
C MET A 165 2.49 -0.56 -15.81
N GLY A 166 1.24 -0.52 -16.31
CA GLY A 166 0.81 -1.34 -17.45
C GLY A 166 1.57 -1.02 -18.73
N ASP A 167 1.82 0.25 -18.99
CA ASP A 167 2.57 0.69 -20.17
C ASP A 167 4.08 0.56 -19.95
N PHE A 168 4.58 0.86 -18.75
CA PHE A 168 5.99 0.74 -18.40
C PHE A 168 6.49 -0.70 -18.55
N PHE A 169 5.69 -1.67 -18.10
CA PHE A 169 6.00 -3.09 -18.22
C PHE A 169 5.41 -3.75 -19.48
N ALA A 170 4.93 -2.98 -20.47
CA ALA A 170 4.31 -3.53 -21.68
C ALA A 170 5.23 -4.50 -22.43
N GLY A 171 6.55 -4.21 -22.50
CA GLY A 171 7.56 -5.09 -23.08
C GLY A 171 7.82 -6.37 -22.28
N LEU A 172 7.38 -6.42 -21.03
CA LEU A 172 7.45 -7.55 -20.10
C LEU A 172 6.05 -8.11 -19.80
N GLY A 173 5.05 -7.78 -20.63
CA GLY A 173 3.65 -8.14 -20.42
C GLY A 173 3.47 -9.64 -20.15
N GLY A 174 2.72 -9.96 -19.09
CA GLY A 174 2.52 -11.34 -18.65
C GLY A 174 3.74 -11.99 -18.00
N SER A 175 4.69 -11.23 -17.50
CA SER A 175 5.94 -11.73 -16.92
C SER A 175 5.89 -11.93 -15.41
N PHE A 176 4.94 -11.31 -14.70
CA PHE A 176 4.86 -11.43 -13.25
C PHE A 176 3.97 -12.62 -12.84
N ASP A 177 4.51 -13.44 -11.92
CA ASP A 177 3.77 -14.49 -11.24
C ASP A 177 2.78 -13.92 -10.24
N ALA A 178 3.14 -12.78 -9.63
CA ALA A 178 2.29 -12.10 -8.67
C ALA A 178 2.45 -10.57 -8.75
N VAL A 179 1.34 -9.88 -8.47
CA VAL A 179 1.29 -8.49 -8.05
C VAL A 179 0.95 -8.47 -6.57
N TRP A 180 1.72 -7.72 -5.80
CA TRP A 180 1.52 -7.50 -4.38
C TRP A 180 1.18 -6.04 -4.13
N ILE A 181 0.20 -5.75 -3.29
CA ILE A 181 -0.13 -4.40 -2.86
C ILE A 181 -0.65 -4.43 -1.42
N SER A 182 -0.03 -3.64 -0.56
CA SER A 182 -0.41 -3.54 0.84
C SER A 182 -0.49 -2.07 1.26
N GLU A 183 -1.69 -1.63 1.66
CA GLU A 183 -1.98 -0.27 2.15
C GLU A 183 -1.58 0.85 1.18
N ALA A 184 -1.73 0.60 -0.11
CA ALA A 184 -1.39 1.58 -1.13
C ALA A 184 -2.54 1.88 -2.10
N LEU A 185 -3.42 0.90 -2.40
CA LEU A 185 -4.48 1.09 -3.40
C LEU A 185 -5.53 2.13 -2.95
N SER A 186 -5.75 2.27 -1.65
CA SER A 186 -6.59 3.34 -1.09
C SER A 186 -6.16 4.74 -1.52
N HIS A 187 -4.86 4.96 -1.76
CA HIS A 187 -4.30 6.23 -2.24
C HIS A 187 -4.46 6.46 -3.75
N PHE A 188 -4.85 5.44 -4.53
CA PHE A 188 -4.92 5.60 -5.98
C PHE A 188 -6.21 6.28 -6.42
N PRO A 189 -6.12 7.39 -7.16
CA PRO A 189 -7.30 8.06 -7.68
C PRO A 189 -8.10 7.18 -8.65
N ASN A 190 -7.44 6.42 -9.51
CA ASN A 190 -8.07 5.52 -10.46
C ASN A 190 -7.84 4.05 -10.11
N LYS A 191 -8.65 3.54 -9.18
CA LYS A 191 -8.56 2.14 -8.73
C LYS A 191 -8.90 1.13 -9.84
N ALA A 192 -9.81 1.48 -10.76
CA ALA A 192 -10.15 0.62 -11.89
C ALA A 192 -8.94 0.38 -12.80
N LEU A 193 -8.20 1.44 -13.12
CA LEU A 193 -6.97 1.36 -13.92
C LEU A 193 -5.90 0.48 -13.26
N PHE A 194 -5.82 0.47 -11.92
CA PHE A 194 -4.91 -0.44 -11.21
C PHE A 194 -5.24 -1.91 -11.51
N PHE A 195 -6.51 -2.30 -11.43
CA PHE A 195 -6.91 -3.70 -11.71
C PHE A 195 -6.71 -4.07 -13.18
N GLU A 196 -6.99 -3.17 -14.11
CA GLU A 196 -6.70 -3.36 -15.54
C GLU A 196 -5.20 -3.54 -15.81
N ASN A 197 -4.37 -2.69 -15.21
CA ASN A 197 -2.91 -2.78 -15.33
C ASN A 197 -2.38 -4.06 -14.67
N THR A 198 -2.94 -4.45 -13.52
CA THR A 198 -2.60 -5.72 -12.87
C THR A 198 -2.87 -6.91 -13.79
N PHE A 199 -4.03 -6.92 -14.45
CA PHE A 199 -4.35 -7.95 -15.43
C PHE A 199 -3.33 -7.98 -16.59
N LYS A 200 -2.89 -6.81 -17.10
CA LYS A 200 -1.92 -6.72 -18.20
C LYS A 200 -0.55 -7.33 -17.82
N VAL A 201 -0.04 -7.01 -16.62
CA VAL A 201 1.31 -7.40 -16.20
C VAL A 201 1.39 -8.83 -15.66
N LEU A 202 0.31 -9.39 -15.16
CA LEU A 202 0.24 -10.78 -14.70
C LEU A 202 0.28 -11.77 -15.87
N ARG A 203 1.02 -12.87 -15.70
CA ARG A 203 0.87 -14.03 -16.56
C ARG A 203 -0.49 -14.73 -16.34
N PRO A 204 -0.98 -15.56 -17.29
CA PRO A 204 -2.12 -16.43 -17.02
C PRO A 204 -1.87 -17.29 -15.78
N GLY A 205 -2.86 -17.37 -14.89
CA GLY A 205 -2.73 -18.01 -13.57
C GLY A 205 -1.95 -17.22 -12.53
N GLY A 206 -1.46 -16.01 -12.87
CA GLY A 206 -0.79 -15.10 -11.94
C GLY A 206 -1.74 -14.53 -10.88
N LYS A 207 -1.21 -14.14 -9.74
CA LYS A 207 -1.97 -13.79 -8.53
C LYS A 207 -1.86 -12.31 -8.19
N LEU A 208 -2.94 -11.75 -7.63
CA LEU A 208 -2.90 -10.46 -6.94
C LEU A 208 -3.14 -10.71 -5.45
N ALA A 209 -2.17 -10.32 -4.62
CA ALA A 209 -2.27 -10.28 -3.16
C ALA A 209 -2.52 -8.85 -2.70
N LEU A 210 -3.62 -8.61 -1.98
CA LEU A 210 -4.06 -7.28 -1.61
C LEU A 210 -4.44 -7.22 -0.12
N ALA A 211 -3.91 -6.21 0.59
CA ALA A 211 -4.36 -5.79 1.91
C ALA A 211 -4.60 -4.28 1.87
N ASP A 212 -5.75 -3.81 2.36
CA ASP A 212 -6.04 -2.37 2.33
C ASP A 212 -7.13 -1.97 3.33
N TRP A 213 -7.36 -0.66 3.39
CA TRP A 213 -8.39 0.01 4.14
C TRP A 213 -9.68 0.13 3.34
N PHE A 214 -10.80 -0.01 4.03
CA PHE A 214 -12.13 0.04 3.44
C PHE A 214 -13.09 0.82 4.31
N LYS A 215 -14.08 1.45 3.69
CA LYS A 215 -15.28 1.88 4.38
C LYS A 215 -16.29 0.74 4.40
N ALA A 216 -17.11 0.68 5.45
CA ALA A 216 -18.21 -0.28 5.50
C ALA A 216 -19.25 -0.02 4.40
N GLU A 217 -20.02 -1.06 4.09
CA GLU A 217 -21.18 -0.95 3.19
C GLU A 217 -22.33 -0.14 3.84
N ASN A 218 -23.09 0.55 3.03
CA ASN A 218 -24.35 1.22 3.44
C ASN A 218 -24.22 2.16 4.65
N LEU A 219 -23.11 2.91 4.74
CA LEU A 219 -22.94 3.91 5.79
C LEU A 219 -24.01 4.99 5.76
N SER A 220 -24.48 5.40 6.93
CA SER A 220 -25.27 6.61 7.06
C SER A 220 -24.42 7.83 6.71
N GLU A 221 -25.07 8.92 6.28
CA GLU A 221 -24.38 10.20 6.04
C GLU A 221 -23.66 10.70 7.31
N THR A 222 -24.24 10.46 8.47
CA THR A 222 -23.66 10.83 9.78
C THR A 222 -22.38 10.03 10.04
N ASP A 223 -22.40 8.71 9.83
CA ASP A 223 -21.22 7.85 10.03
C ASP A 223 -20.12 8.17 9.02
N PHE A 224 -20.50 8.42 7.75
CA PHE A 224 -19.54 8.84 6.74
C PHE A 224 -18.84 10.14 7.14
N ASN A 225 -19.60 11.17 7.52
CA ASN A 225 -19.05 12.49 7.89
C ASN A 225 -18.22 12.45 9.17
N ASN A 226 -18.57 11.61 10.13
CA ASN A 226 -17.86 11.51 11.40
C ASN A 226 -16.61 10.65 11.34
N ASP A 227 -16.62 9.55 10.59
CA ASP A 227 -15.59 8.53 10.63
C ASP A 227 -14.76 8.48 9.35
N ILE A 228 -15.39 8.42 8.17
CA ILE A 228 -14.68 8.19 6.92
C ILE A 228 -14.07 9.48 6.35
N LYS A 229 -14.87 10.54 6.26
CA LYS A 229 -14.39 11.80 5.68
C LYS A 229 -13.14 12.37 6.41
N PRO A 230 -13.04 12.39 7.75
CA PRO A 230 -11.81 12.82 8.42
C PRO A 230 -10.59 11.91 8.13
N ILE A 231 -10.82 10.62 7.83
CA ILE A 231 -9.75 9.71 7.43
C ILE A 231 -9.27 10.06 6.02
N GLU A 232 -10.20 10.19 5.07
CA GLU A 232 -9.89 10.59 3.69
C GLU A 232 -9.11 11.91 3.66
N ASP A 233 -9.57 12.90 4.42
CA ASP A 233 -8.96 14.22 4.48
C ASP A 233 -7.55 14.18 5.09
N GLY A 234 -7.39 13.54 6.23
CA GLY A 234 -6.13 13.53 6.98
C GLY A 234 -5.06 12.62 6.41
N MET A 235 -5.47 11.53 5.75
CA MET A 235 -4.55 10.58 5.10
C MET A 235 -4.37 10.86 3.60
N LEU A 236 -4.92 11.97 3.09
CA LEU A 236 -4.87 12.37 1.68
C LEU A 236 -5.40 11.25 0.75
N LEU A 237 -6.52 10.63 1.12
CA LEU A 237 -7.10 9.55 0.34
C LEU A 237 -8.12 10.11 -0.68
N PRO A 238 -8.16 9.58 -1.89
CA PRO A 238 -9.36 9.64 -2.72
C PRO A 238 -10.52 8.93 -2.03
N PRO A 239 -11.77 9.08 -2.50
CA PRO A 239 -12.90 8.40 -1.89
C PRO A 239 -12.67 6.91 -1.69
N MET A 240 -12.81 6.46 -0.44
CA MET A 240 -12.60 5.07 -0.06
C MET A 240 -13.63 4.15 -0.67
N CYS A 241 -13.18 2.99 -1.13
CA CYS A 241 -14.05 1.92 -1.58
C CYS A 241 -14.49 1.02 -0.43
N THR A 242 -15.54 0.26 -0.67
CA THR A 242 -15.93 -0.89 0.14
C THR A 242 -15.18 -2.14 -0.31
N GLN A 243 -15.19 -3.20 0.50
CA GLN A 243 -14.57 -4.48 0.13
C GLN A 243 -15.21 -5.05 -1.14
N GLN A 244 -16.55 -5.00 -1.26
CA GLN A 244 -17.24 -5.44 -2.46
C GLN A 244 -16.89 -4.59 -3.68
N GLY A 245 -16.70 -3.28 -3.49
CA GLY A 245 -16.26 -2.37 -4.55
C GLY A 245 -14.95 -2.80 -5.20
N TYR A 246 -13.96 -3.26 -4.42
CA TYR A 246 -12.71 -3.79 -4.98
C TYR A 246 -12.92 -5.11 -5.74
N VAL A 247 -13.79 -6.00 -5.24
CA VAL A 247 -14.14 -7.24 -5.93
C VAL A 247 -14.77 -6.95 -7.30
N ASP A 248 -15.68 -5.96 -7.36
CA ASP A 248 -16.35 -5.60 -8.60
C ASP A 248 -15.40 -4.95 -9.61
N LEU A 249 -14.52 -4.04 -9.15
CA LEU A 249 -13.48 -3.44 -9.99
C LEU A 249 -12.49 -4.47 -10.51
N ALA A 250 -12.07 -5.42 -9.68
CA ALA A 250 -11.18 -6.50 -10.09
C ALA A 250 -11.80 -7.38 -11.18
N LYS A 251 -13.08 -7.75 -11.02
CA LYS A 251 -13.85 -8.50 -12.03
C LYS A 251 -13.97 -7.74 -13.34
N GLN A 252 -14.26 -6.43 -13.29
CA GLN A 252 -14.31 -5.57 -14.47
C GLN A 252 -12.96 -5.50 -15.18
N GLY A 253 -11.84 -5.50 -14.42
CA GLY A 253 -10.48 -5.58 -14.94
C GLY A 253 -10.06 -6.97 -15.44
N GLY A 254 -10.96 -7.97 -15.40
CA GLY A 254 -10.73 -9.33 -15.92
C GLY A 254 -10.16 -10.32 -14.91
N LEU A 255 -9.97 -9.92 -13.64
CA LEU A 255 -9.49 -10.80 -12.58
C LEU A 255 -10.63 -11.60 -11.95
N SER A 256 -10.34 -12.81 -11.51
CA SER A 256 -11.28 -13.66 -10.76
C SER A 256 -10.90 -13.65 -9.27
N LEU A 257 -11.91 -13.59 -8.40
CA LEU A 257 -11.70 -13.71 -6.96
C LEU A 257 -11.14 -15.11 -6.63
N LEU A 258 -10.00 -15.15 -5.93
CA LEU A 258 -9.36 -16.40 -5.50
C LEU A 258 -9.74 -16.72 -4.04
N ASP A 259 -9.61 -15.73 -3.13
CA ASP A 259 -9.95 -15.88 -1.70
C ASP A 259 -10.29 -14.51 -1.09
N GLY A 260 -11.19 -14.48 -0.11
CA GLY A 260 -11.69 -13.28 0.56
C GLY A 260 -12.93 -12.66 -0.13
N PRO A 261 -13.29 -11.41 0.18
CA PRO A 261 -12.69 -10.53 1.20
C PRO A 261 -12.71 -11.16 2.59
N LYS A 262 -11.60 -11.08 3.30
CA LYS A 262 -11.51 -11.47 4.69
C LYS A 262 -11.26 -10.23 5.54
N ASP A 263 -12.29 -9.79 6.27
CA ASP A 263 -12.18 -8.69 7.22
C ASP A 263 -11.33 -9.14 8.43
N ILE A 264 -10.23 -8.43 8.67
CA ILE A 264 -9.30 -8.65 9.78
C ILE A 264 -9.16 -7.39 10.65
N SER A 265 -10.14 -6.51 10.60
CA SER A 265 -10.13 -5.24 11.34
C SER A 265 -9.83 -5.40 12.82
N LYS A 266 -10.35 -6.46 13.43
CA LYS A 266 -10.12 -6.75 14.86
C LYS A 266 -8.67 -7.19 15.12
N ASP A 267 -8.12 -7.99 14.21
CA ASP A 267 -6.78 -8.55 14.36
C ASP A 267 -5.67 -7.52 14.11
N VAL A 268 -5.97 -6.44 13.38
CA VAL A 268 -5.02 -5.33 13.12
C VAL A 268 -5.23 -4.12 14.02
N ALA A 269 -6.32 -4.06 14.79
CA ALA A 269 -6.73 -2.88 15.56
C ALA A 269 -5.64 -2.39 16.54
N ARG A 270 -4.83 -3.30 17.11
CA ARG A 270 -3.73 -2.97 17.99
C ARG A 270 -2.67 -2.06 17.34
N THR A 271 -2.55 -2.06 16.02
CA THR A 271 -1.72 -1.10 15.27
C THR A 271 -2.05 0.34 15.67
N TRP A 272 -3.34 0.65 15.83
CA TRP A 272 -3.79 1.99 16.18
C TRP A 272 -3.55 2.34 17.65
N ASP A 273 -3.50 1.38 18.56
CA ASP A 273 -3.12 1.62 19.96
C ASP A 273 -1.63 1.93 20.05
N ILE A 274 -0.80 1.25 19.29
CA ILE A 274 0.64 1.55 19.18
C ILE A 274 0.82 2.94 18.56
N THR A 275 0.16 3.22 17.43
CA THR A 275 0.20 4.53 16.77
C THR A 275 -0.25 5.64 17.71
N TRP A 276 -1.32 5.40 18.49
CA TRP A 276 -1.81 6.37 19.45
C TRP A 276 -0.78 6.70 20.55
N SER A 277 -0.01 5.72 21.00
CA SER A 277 1.09 5.96 21.94
C SER A 277 2.21 6.82 21.33
N LEU A 278 2.48 6.65 20.04
CA LEU A 278 3.46 7.46 19.29
C LEU A 278 2.98 8.90 19.10
N ILE A 279 1.68 9.11 18.87
CA ILE A 279 1.07 10.45 18.73
C ILE A 279 1.19 11.27 20.03
N GLN A 280 1.36 10.65 21.18
CA GLN A 280 1.60 11.37 22.43
C GLN A 280 3.00 12.00 22.50
N ASN A 281 3.88 11.72 21.52
CA ASN A 281 5.20 12.33 21.46
C ASN A 281 5.11 13.83 21.07
N PRO A 282 5.61 14.76 21.90
CA PRO A 282 5.56 16.19 21.61
C PRO A 282 6.22 16.60 20.28
N SER A 283 7.24 15.86 19.83
CA SER A 283 7.92 16.15 18.57
C SER A 283 7.02 15.94 17.35
N LEU A 284 6.10 14.95 17.41
CA LEU A 284 5.11 14.73 16.36
C LEU A 284 4.11 15.89 16.27
N TRP A 285 3.69 16.42 17.40
CA TRP A 285 2.83 17.62 17.44
C TRP A 285 3.53 18.84 16.88
N ALA A 286 4.80 19.05 17.24
CA ALA A 286 5.58 20.16 16.70
C ALA A 286 5.71 20.04 15.17
N PHE A 287 5.97 18.84 14.66
CA PHE A 287 5.99 18.56 13.21
C PHE A 287 4.61 18.82 12.59
N ALA A 288 3.54 18.28 13.14
CA ALA A 288 2.19 18.48 12.63
C ALA A 288 1.79 19.98 12.59
N PHE A 289 2.11 20.74 13.64
CA PHE A 289 1.88 22.18 13.65
C PHE A 289 2.70 22.92 12.59
N SER A 290 3.93 22.47 12.29
CA SER A 290 4.76 23.06 11.23
C SER A 290 4.16 22.86 9.83
N GLN A 291 3.36 21.80 9.64
CA GLN A 291 2.63 21.50 8.41
C GLN A 291 1.26 22.22 8.32
N GLY A 292 0.89 23.00 9.34
CA GLY A 292 -0.35 23.77 9.36
C GLY A 292 -1.61 22.89 9.37
N ARG A 293 -2.59 23.22 8.50
CA ARG A 293 -3.89 22.51 8.46
C ARG A 293 -3.76 21.01 8.14
N ASP A 294 -2.86 20.68 7.24
CA ASP A 294 -2.64 19.28 6.81
C ASP A 294 -2.15 18.43 7.97
N GLY A 295 -1.23 18.95 8.78
CA GLY A 295 -0.75 18.26 9.97
C GLY A 295 -1.85 18.07 11.04
N ILE A 296 -2.73 19.06 11.23
CA ILE A 296 -3.87 18.96 12.15
C ILE A 296 -4.87 17.90 11.64
N ALA A 297 -5.21 17.91 10.35
CA ALA A 297 -6.10 16.93 9.74
C ALA A 297 -5.54 15.52 9.87
N PHE A 298 -4.24 15.36 9.63
CA PHE A 298 -3.52 14.10 9.84
C PHE A 298 -3.67 13.57 11.28
N LEU A 299 -3.48 14.41 12.30
CA LEU A 299 -3.68 13.99 13.69
C LEU A 299 -5.14 13.65 14.02
N GLN A 300 -6.10 14.36 13.42
CA GLN A 300 -7.52 14.08 13.61
C GLN A 300 -7.94 12.75 12.96
N SER A 301 -7.33 12.37 11.82
CA SER A 301 -7.61 11.10 11.16
C SER A 301 -7.34 9.89 12.03
N PHE A 302 -6.31 9.91 12.88
CA PHE A 302 -6.03 8.82 13.82
C PHE A 302 -7.15 8.59 14.84
N ARG A 303 -7.80 9.64 15.30
CA ARG A 303 -8.97 9.51 16.19
C ARG A 303 -10.16 8.91 15.45
N ALA A 304 -10.39 9.34 14.22
CA ALA A 304 -11.44 8.80 13.37
C ALA A 304 -11.18 7.33 13.03
N MET A 305 -9.95 6.95 12.71
CA MET A 305 -9.57 5.57 12.46
C MET A 305 -9.84 4.66 13.66
N ARG A 306 -9.39 5.05 14.86
CA ARG A 306 -9.68 4.29 16.09
C ARG A 306 -11.17 4.12 16.33
N ARG A 307 -11.96 5.19 16.17
CA ARG A 307 -13.41 5.14 16.32
C ARG A 307 -14.04 4.26 15.24
N GLY A 308 -13.62 4.40 13.99
CA GLY A 308 -14.12 3.63 12.87
C GLY A 308 -13.85 2.12 13.02
N TYR A 309 -12.68 1.73 13.53
CA TYR A 309 -12.43 0.32 13.88
C TYR A 309 -13.34 -0.17 15.02
N ALA A 310 -13.57 0.67 16.03
CA ALA A 310 -14.39 0.29 17.18
C ALA A 310 -15.88 0.11 16.82
N ASN A 311 -16.41 0.90 15.89
CA ASN A 311 -17.81 0.85 15.47
C ASN A 311 -18.05 0.14 14.13
N GLY A 312 -16.96 -0.29 13.45
CA GLY A 312 -17.02 -1.06 12.19
C GLY A 312 -17.25 -0.23 10.92
N THR A 313 -17.23 1.11 11.00
CA THR A 313 -17.37 1.99 9.84
C THR A 313 -16.12 2.03 8.96
N PHE A 314 -14.95 1.84 9.56
CA PHE A 314 -13.65 1.73 8.93
C PHE A 314 -13.09 0.33 9.13
N GLN A 315 -12.69 -0.31 8.06
CA GLN A 315 -12.37 -1.73 8.02
C GLN A 315 -11.00 -1.97 7.40
N TYR A 316 -10.41 -3.13 7.70
CA TYR A 316 -9.20 -3.62 7.06
C TYR A 316 -9.43 -5.05 6.57
N ALA A 317 -9.14 -5.31 5.31
CA ALA A 317 -9.35 -6.63 4.75
C ALA A 317 -8.18 -7.08 3.88
N VAL A 318 -8.07 -8.40 3.75
CA VAL A 318 -7.18 -9.06 2.79
C VAL A 318 -8.02 -9.76 1.73
N ILE A 319 -7.59 -9.61 0.48
CA ILE A 319 -8.28 -10.17 -0.69
C ILE A 319 -7.23 -10.71 -1.65
N SER A 320 -7.50 -11.81 -2.31
CA SER A 320 -6.66 -12.29 -3.40
C SER A 320 -7.47 -12.56 -4.65
N PHE A 321 -6.83 -12.30 -5.79
CA PHE A 321 -7.41 -12.51 -7.11
C PHE A 321 -6.44 -13.32 -7.97
N GLU A 322 -6.96 -13.84 -9.06
CA GLU A 322 -6.19 -14.58 -10.07
C GLU A 322 -6.52 -14.07 -11.46
N LYS A 323 -5.50 -13.93 -12.32
CA LYS A 323 -5.72 -13.81 -13.74
C LYS A 323 -6.08 -15.18 -14.29
N PRO A 324 -7.29 -15.37 -14.88
CA PRO A 324 -7.67 -16.67 -15.43
C PRO A 324 -6.63 -17.21 -16.39
N GLY A 325 -6.37 -18.52 -16.34
CA GLY A 325 -5.56 -19.22 -17.34
C GLY A 325 -6.25 -19.09 -18.71
N GLY A 326 -5.50 -18.76 -19.75
CA GLY A 326 -6.03 -18.89 -21.11
C GLY A 326 -6.36 -20.36 -21.39
N ASN A 327 -7.54 -20.62 -21.93
CA ASN A 327 -7.90 -21.93 -22.48
C ASN A 327 -7.00 -22.25 -23.68
#